data_3529dfc5f2d5d38e87b039aacdbf984c
#
_entry.id   3529dfc5f2d5d38e87b039aacdbf984c
#
_cell.length_a   1.000
_cell.length_b   1.000
_cell.length_c   1.000
_cell.angle_alpha   90.00
_cell.angle_beta   90.00
_cell.angle_gamma   90.00
#
_symmetry.space_group_name_H-M   'P 1'
#
loop_
_entity.id
_entity.type
_entity.pdbx_description
1 polymer ?
#
loop_
_entity_poly.entity_id
_entity_poly.type
_entity_poly.pdbx_seq_one_letter_code
_entity_poly.pdbx_strand_id
1 'polypeptide(L)'
;MKKYSILISLLLLCAVAMAEDIKAPKPTALVVDSKGVLTDLAIGEEYSGEAPVTVRFYANAPEVAGYSLTCTWEFFKEGEVEPYLVRHDADVQIELRESGATTVMPTITYTSLEDSEVYWPFGEEYYETPFSIVLAESALEAPNAFSPNGDGINDYYNVFNVKSIVEFHGAIYNRWGQELYRWGLDEMGREGVGWDGTYKGNPVKPGVYFVVIKAKGADGIEYDIKRDVNLLRGYSEGIK
;
A
#
# COMPACT_ATOMS: atom_id res chain seq x y z
N MET A 1 29.52 31.77 35.73
CA MET A 1 28.96 30.77 34.81
C MET A 1 28.97 29.31 35.29
N LYS A 2 29.47 29.00 36.51
CA LYS A 2 29.49 27.63 37.06
C LYS A 2 28.30 27.25 37.98
N LYS A 3 27.46 28.23 38.40
CA LYS A 3 26.34 27.98 39.31
C LYS A 3 25.05 27.48 38.63
N TYR A 4 24.85 27.73 37.35
CA TYR A 4 23.66 27.30 36.61
C TYR A 4 23.77 25.87 36.11
N SER A 5 24.99 25.36 35.89
CA SER A 5 25.23 23.99 35.40
C SER A 5 24.89 22.93 36.47
N ILE A 6 25.01 23.25 37.76
CA ILE A 6 24.70 22.32 38.84
C ILE A 6 23.17 22.24 39.07
N LEU A 7 22.46 23.34 38.86
CA LEU A 7 21.00 23.37 39.03
C LEU A 7 20.27 22.58 37.91
N ILE A 8 20.78 22.66 36.70
CA ILE A 8 20.24 21.91 35.56
C ILE A 8 20.51 20.41 35.71
N SER A 9 21.70 20.02 36.22
CA SER A 9 21.99 18.60 36.46
C SER A 9 21.19 18.02 37.65
N LEU A 10 20.80 18.83 38.63
CA LEU A 10 20.00 18.38 39.75
C LEU A 10 18.51 18.24 39.38
N LEU A 11 17.99 19.11 38.48
CA LEU A 11 16.63 19.00 37.93
C LEU A 11 16.53 17.77 36.97
N LEU A 12 17.56 17.51 36.17
CA LEU A 12 17.61 16.30 35.31
C LEU A 12 17.67 15.01 36.16
N LEU A 13 18.38 15.06 37.33
CA LEU A 13 18.48 13.88 38.18
C LEU A 13 17.16 13.58 38.92
N CYS A 14 16.32 14.61 39.22
CA CYS A 14 15.01 14.40 39.82
C CYS A 14 13.97 13.86 38.77
N ALA A 15 14.04 14.30 37.51
CA ALA A 15 13.19 13.78 36.45
C ALA A 15 13.49 12.31 36.10
N VAL A 16 14.76 11.91 36.20
CA VAL A 16 15.18 10.52 35.95
C VAL A 16 14.72 9.56 37.04
N ALA A 17 14.55 10.03 38.31
CA ALA A 17 14.17 9.16 39.42
C ALA A 17 12.68 8.75 39.44
N MET A 18 11.80 9.49 38.76
CA MET A 18 10.37 9.14 38.60
C MET A 18 10.08 8.36 37.29
N ALA A 19 11.07 8.25 36.43
CA ALA A 19 10.99 7.65 35.10
C ALA A 19 11.13 6.11 35.10
N GLU A 20 11.57 5.51 36.18
CA GLU A 20 11.87 4.07 36.23
C GLU A 20 10.63 3.16 36.13
N ASP A 21 9.41 3.69 36.36
CA ASP A 21 8.18 2.88 36.35
C ASP A 21 7.40 2.90 35.00
N ILE A 22 7.69 3.81 34.08
CA ILE A 22 6.99 3.88 32.80
C ILE A 22 7.73 3.01 31.77
N LYS A 23 7.19 1.83 31.51
CA LYS A 23 7.73 0.94 30.49
C LYS A 23 7.60 1.56 29.10
N ALA A 24 8.72 1.66 28.38
CA ALA A 24 8.74 2.19 27.03
C ALA A 24 7.75 1.45 26.11
N PRO A 25 6.85 2.15 25.41
CA PRO A 25 5.99 1.57 24.39
C PRO A 25 6.80 0.85 23.29
N LYS A 26 6.16 -0.06 22.59
CA LYS A 26 6.76 -0.76 21.44
C LYS A 26 5.82 -0.64 20.25
N PRO A 27 5.83 0.50 19.55
CA PRO A 27 4.97 0.66 18.39
C PRO A 27 5.23 -0.43 17.34
N THR A 28 4.15 -0.86 16.72
CA THR A 28 4.17 -1.82 15.62
C THR A 28 3.27 -1.34 14.51
N ALA A 29 3.46 -1.86 13.31
CA ALA A 29 2.54 -1.67 12.21
C ALA A 29 2.15 -3.01 11.58
N LEU A 30 0.92 -3.10 11.07
CA LEU A 30 0.41 -4.22 10.31
C LEU A 30 0.05 -3.71 8.92
N VAL A 31 0.77 -4.18 7.90
CA VAL A 31 0.49 -3.88 6.50
C VAL A 31 -0.41 -4.97 5.92
N VAL A 32 -1.46 -4.54 5.22
CA VAL A 32 -2.37 -5.41 4.47
C VAL A 32 -2.30 -5.01 3.01
N ASP A 33 -1.80 -5.88 2.16
CA ASP A 33 -1.72 -5.63 0.72
C ASP A 33 -3.06 -5.84 0.00
N SER A 34 -3.11 -5.52 -1.29
CA SER A 34 -4.29 -5.69 -2.14
C SER A 34 -4.75 -7.15 -2.29
N LYS A 35 -3.90 -8.12 -1.96
CA LYS A 35 -4.19 -9.56 -1.99
C LYS A 35 -4.63 -10.09 -0.63
N GLY A 36 -4.64 -9.22 0.40
CA GLY A 36 -4.99 -9.58 1.78
C GLY A 36 -3.84 -10.23 2.54
N VAL A 37 -2.60 -10.17 2.06
CA VAL A 37 -1.43 -10.68 2.79
C VAL A 37 -1.10 -9.70 3.91
N LEU A 38 -0.86 -10.26 5.10
CA LEU A 38 -0.54 -9.53 6.31
C LEU A 38 0.97 -9.55 6.55
N THR A 39 1.55 -8.37 6.81
CA THR A 39 2.97 -8.24 7.18
C THR A 39 3.08 -7.36 8.43
N ASP A 40 3.62 -7.94 9.50
CA ASP A 40 3.93 -7.19 10.72
C ASP A 40 5.27 -6.46 10.57
N LEU A 41 5.34 -5.24 11.09
CA LEU A 41 6.54 -4.42 11.13
C LEU A 41 6.80 -3.97 12.57
N ALA A 42 8.03 -4.15 13.03
CA ALA A 42 8.56 -3.42 14.17
C ALA A 42 9.03 -2.03 13.76
N ILE A 43 9.19 -1.14 14.74
CA ILE A 43 9.77 0.18 14.48
C ILE A 43 11.20 0.03 13.93
N GLY A 44 11.56 0.85 12.95
CA GLY A 44 12.83 0.76 12.23
C GLY A 44 12.85 -0.25 11.08
N GLU A 45 11.78 -1.00 10.87
CA GLU A 45 11.67 -1.92 9.73
C GLU A 45 11.03 -1.24 8.52
N GLU A 46 11.33 -1.82 7.35
CA GLU A 46 10.81 -1.38 6.05
C GLU A 46 9.89 -2.45 5.46
N TYR A 47 8.75 -1.99 4.95
CA TYR A 47 7.90 -2.75 4.03
C TYR A 47 8.14 -2.30 2.60
N SER A 48 8.31 -3.25 1.69
CA SER A 48 8.36 -2.99 0.24
C SER A 48 7.26 -3.80 -0.46
N GLY A 49 6.43 -3.12 -1.25
CA GLY A 49 5.30 -3.77 -1.92
C GLY A 49 4.68 -2.95 -3.04
N GLU A 50 3.44 -3.28 -3.39
CA GLU A 50 2.67 -2.60 -4.43
C GLU A 50 1.51 -1.81 -3.81
N ALA A 51 1.18 -0.65 -4.38
CA ALA A 51 0.01 0.13 -4.00
C ALA A 51 -1.28 -0.49 -4.60
N PRO A 52 -2.45 -0.34 -3.93
CA PRO A 52 -2.63 0.25 -2.61
C PRO A 52 -2.33 -0.73 -1.47
N VAL A 53 -1.95 -0.20 -0.32
CA VAL A 53 -1.86 -0.97 0.93
C VAL A 53 -2.62 -0.28 2.06
N THR A 54 -3.20 -1.05 2.95
CA THR A 54 -3.75 -0.54 4.21
C THR A 54 -2.75 -0.80 5.32
N VAL A 55 -2.36 0.24 6.08
CA VAL A 55 -1.45 0.11 7.21
C VAL A 55 -2.16 0.49 8.50
N ARG A 56 -2.05 -0.36 9.50
CA ARG A 56 -2.52 -0.11 10.87
C ARG A 56 -1.32 0.05 11.78
N PHE A 57 -1.21 1.21 12.39
CA PHE A 57 -0.16 1.53 13.37
C PHE A 57 -0.74 1.42 14.76
N TYR A 58 0.01 0.81 15.68
CA TYR A 58 -0.35 0.59 17.07
C TYR A 58 0.73 1.20 17.96
N ALA A 59 0.35 2.11 18.86
CA ALA A 59 1.29 2.71 19.80
C ALA A 59 1.80 1.68 20.83
N ASN A 60 0.98 0.68 21.16
CA ASN A 60 1.26 -0.31 22.20
C ASN A 60 1.73 0.32 23.51
N ALA A 61 1.18 1.50 23.82
CA ALA A 61 1.53 2.29 24.98
C ALA A 61 0.71 1.83 26.18
N PRO A 62 1.35 1.44 27.31
CA PRO A 62 0.62 1.06 28.50
C PRO A 62 -0.09 2.26 29.13
N GLU A 63 -1.25 2.04 29.73
CA GLU A 63 -1.87 3.03 30.61
C GLU A 63 -1.05 3.16 31.90
N VAL A 64 -0.78 4.39 32.29
CA VAL A 64 -0.02 4.71 33.51
C VAL A 64 -0.86 5.60 34.42
N ALA A 65 -1.11 5.14 35.65
CA ALA A 65 -1.89 5.91 36.64
C ALA A 65 -1.23 7.26 36.91
N GLY A 66 -2.01 8.34 36.92
CA GLY A 66 -1.53 9.70 37.12
C GLY A 66 -0.94 10.39 35.90
N TYR A 67 -1.00 9.75 34.73
CA TYR A 67 -0.51 10.33 33.49
C TYR A 67 -1.58 10.30 32.38
N SER A 68 -1.53 11.30 31.51
CA SER A 68 -2.27 11.35 30.24
C SER A 68 -1.36 10.97 29.09
N LEU A 69 -1.77 9.98 28.31
CA LEU A 69 -1.06 9.53 27.11
C LEU A 69 -1.36 10.44 25.93
N THR A 70 -0.33 10.84 25.19
CA THR A 70 -0.46 11.52 23.89
C THR A 70 0.34 10.74 22.86
N CYS A 71 -0.32 10.36 21.76
CA CYS A 71 0.30 9.72 20.59
C CYS A 71 0.17 10.65 19.40
N THR A 72 1.25 10.83 18.66
CA THR A 72 1.27 11.57 17.40
C THR A 72 1.99 10.73 16.35
N TRP A 73 1.36 10.58 15.20
CA TRP A 73 1.92 9.91 14.04
C TRP A 73 2.10 10.92 12.93
N GLU A 74 3.32 11.13 12.49
CA GLU A 74 3.69 12.06 11.44
C GLU A 74 4.14 11.28 10.21
N PHE A 75 3.54 11.59 9.05
CA PHE A 75 3.76 10.89 7.79
C PHE A 75 4.47 11.83 6.82
N PHE A 76 5.63 11.40 6.34
CA PHE A 76 6.47 12.16 5.44
C PHE A 76 6.60 11.45 4.09
N LYS A 77 6.58 12.20 2.99
CA LYS A 77 7.01 11.69 1.68
C LYS A 77 8.54 11.78 1.56
N GLU A 78 9.09 10.98 0.68
CA GLU A 78 10.52 10.96 0.40
C GLU A 78 11.05 12.36 0.08
N GLY A 79 12.09 12.79 0.79
CA GLY A 79 12.73 14.09 0.62
C GLY A 79 12.00 15.29 1.23
N GLU A 80 10.82 15.10 1.80
CA GLU A 80 10.07 16.16 2.47
C GLU A 80 10.44 16.25 3.97
N VAL A 81 10.50 17.47 4.49
CA VAL A 81 10.78 17.75 5.91
C VAL A 81 9.53 18.06 6.70
N GLU A 82 8.44 18.41 6.02
CA GLU A 82 7.15 18.66 6.65
C GLU A 82 6.23 17.45 6.46
N PRO A 83 5.51 17.02 7.50
CA PRO A 83 4.58 15.90 7.38
C PRO A 83 3.39 16.29 6.49
N TYR A 84 3.04 15.45 5.52
CA TYR A 84 1.83 15.65 4.71
C TYR A 84 0.56 15.22 5.44
N LEU A 85 0.71 14.44 6.51
CA LEU A 85 -0.39 13.93 7.31
C LEU A 85 0.05 13.77 8.77
N VAL A 86 -0.82 14.19 9.71
CA VAL A 86 -0.63 13.98 11.15
C VAL A 86 -1.87 13.33 11.75
N ARG A 87 -1.69 12.37 12.66
CA ARG A 87 -2.75 11.72 13.44
C ARG A 87 -2.38 11.69 14.92
N HIS A 88 -3.40 11.76 15.79
CA HIS A 88 -3.23 11.87 17.23
C HIS A 88 -3.87 10.72 18.04
N ASP A 89 -4.34 9.68 17.39
CA ASP A 89 -4.91 8.51 18.04
C ASP A 89 -3.80 7.51 18.43
N ALA A 90 -4.05 6.68 19.45
CA ALA A 90 -3.11 5.62 19.85
C ALA A 90 -2.96 4.57 18.74
N ASP A 91 -4.07 4.24 18.06
CA ASP A 91 -4.10 3.33 16.94
C ASP A 91 -4.61 4.07 15.71
N VAL A 92 -3.88 3.97 14.60
CA VAL A 92 -4.17 4.69 13.35
C VAL A 92 -4.23 3.72 12.19
N GLN A 93 -5.27 3.83 11.36
CA GLN A 93 -5.35 3.11 10.09
C GLN A 93 -5.35 4.10 8.93
N ILE A 94 -4.49 3.86 7.95
CA ILE A 94 -4.46 4.64 6.70
C ILE A 94 -4.35 3.72 5.50
N GLU A 95 -4.83 4.20 4.35
CA GLU A 95 -4.60 3.58 3.05
C GLU A 95 -3.57 4.41 2.29
N LEU A 96 -2.45 3.78 1.90
CA LEU A 96 -1.42 4.36 1.07
C LEU A 96 -1.66 3.94 -0.38
N ARG A 97 -1.99 4.92 -1.23
CA ARG A 97 -2.37 4.71 -2.63
C ARG A 97 -1.36 5.27 -3.62
N GLU A 98 -0.33 5.97 -3.13
CA GLU A 98 0.69 6.59 -3.97
C GLU A 98 2.00 5.80 -3.89
N SER A 99 2.68 5.64 -5.04
CA SER A 99 4.01 5.04 -5.12
C SER A 99 5.07 5.95 -4.48
N GLY A 100 6.20 5.35 -4.12
CA GLY A 100 7.30 6.03 -3.43
C GLY A 100 7.41 5.64 -1.97
N ALA A 101 8.34 6.26 -1.26
CA ALA A 101 8.57 6.00 0.14
C ALA A 101 7.72 6.91 1.04
N THR A 102 7.08 6.31 2.03
CA THR A 102 6.42 7.00 3.14
C THR A 102 7.14 6.64 4.43
N THR A 103 7.70 7.65 5.09
CA THR A 103 8.28 7.53 6.43
C THR A 103 7.24 7.89 7.47
N VAL A 104 7.12 7.08 8.53
CA VAL A 104 6.14 7.32 9.61
C VAL A 104 6.85 7.38 10.95
N MET A 105 6.78 8.56 11.59
CA MET A 105 7.40 8.85 12.88
C MET A 105 6.35 8.84 13.98
N PRO A 106 6.37 7.88 14.91
CA PRO A 106 5.55 7.94 16.12
C PRO A 106 6.21 8.80 17.19
N THR A 107 5.44 9.70 17.78
CA THR A 107 5.80 10.41 19.00
C THR A 107 4.80 10.04 20.09
N ILE A 108 5.29 9.43 21.18
CA ILE A 108 4.46 8.98 22.30
C ILE A 108 4.98 9.62 23.57
N THR A 109 4.12 10.38 24.26
CA THR A 109 4.47 11.09 25.47
C THR A 109 3.43 10.85 26.57
N TYR A 110 3.88 10.97 27.82
CA TYR A 110 3.03 10.94 28.99
C TYR A 110 3.11 12.29 29.71
N THR A 111 1.96 12.88 29.95
CA THR A 111 1.88 14.15 30.72
C THR A 111 1.35 13.86 32.10
N SER A 112 2.10 14.24 33.14
CA SER A 112 1.69 14.11 34.52
C SER A 112 0.41 14.91 34.77
N LEU A 113 -0.56 14.33 35.45
CA LEU A 113 -1.79 15.01 35.85
C LEU A 113 -1.62 15.88 37.10
N GLU A 114 -0.53 15.73 37.84
CA GLU A 114 -0.24 16.49 39.09
C GLU A 114 0.44 17.83 38.79
N ASP A 115 1.51 17.80 37.97
CA ASP A 115 2.36 18.96 37.72
C ASP A 115 2.44 19.38 36.22
N SER A 116 1.77 18.63 35.32
CA SER A 116 1.78 18.84 33.86
C SER A 116 3.17 18.69 33.23
N GLU A 117 4.11 18.03 33.91
CA GLU A 117 5.38 17.68 33.29
C GLU A 117 5.19 16.62 32.18
N VAL A 118 5.90 16.81 31.06
CA VAL A 118 5.84 15.88 29.89
C VAL A 118 7.01 14.91 29.98
N TYR A 119 6.68 13.65 30.05
CA TYR A 119 7.62 12.56 30.11
C TYR A 119 7.74 11.84 28.75
N TRP A 120 8.97 11.63 28.31
CA TRP A 120 9.34 10.97 27.05
C TRP A 120 9.92 9.58 27.37
N PRO A 121 9.16 8.50 27.17
CA PRO A 121 9.55 7.16 27.64
C PRO A 121 10.67 6.52 26.82
N PHE A 122 11.12 7.18 25.75
CA PHE A 122 12.15 6.68 24.86
C PHE A 122 13.45 7.48 24.99
N GLY A 123 14.59 6.82 24.79
CA GLY A 123 15.86 7.50 24.55
C GLY A 123 15.85 8.24 23.20
N GLU A 124 16.81 9.14 23.01
CA GLU A 124 16.93 9.92 21.76
C GLU A 124 16.97 9.04 20.50
N GLU A 125 17.60 7.86 20.56
CA GLU A 125 17.73 6.90 19.46
C GLU A 125 16.40 6.40 18.93
N TYR A 126 15.34 6.38 19.73
CA TYR A 126 14.05 5.86 19.34
C TYR A 126 13.29 6.77 18.37
N TYR A 127 13.44 8.08 18.52
CA TYR A 127 12.79 9.08 17.66
C TYR A 127 13.46 9.21 16.29
N GLU A 128 14.62 8.56 16.11
CA GLU A 128 15.36 8.52 14.84
C GLU A 128 15.06 7.27 13.99
N THR A 129 14.24 6.35 14.50
CA THR A 129 13.93 5.08 13.84
C THR A 129 12.46 5.01 13.38
N PRO A 130 12.14 5.51 12.17
CA PRO A 130 10.76 5.49 11.66
C PRO A 130 10.37 4.11 11.15
N PHE A 131 9.05 3.91 10.91
CA PHE A 131 8.60 2.92 9.95
C PHE A 131 8.85 3.44 8.53
N SER A 132 9.23 2.56 7.63
CA SER A 132 9.39 2.85 6.20
C SER A 132 8.43 1.99 5.38
N ILE A 133 7.62 2.63 4.53
CA ILE A 133 6.71 1.95 3.61
C ILE A 133 7.08 2.38 2.19
N VAL A 134 7.64 1.47 1.40
CA VAL A 134 8.08 1.74 0.03
C VAL A 134 7.14 1.03 -0.95
N LEU A 135 6.43 1.80 -1.76
CA LEU A 135 5.50 1.28 -2.74
C LEU A 135 6.05 1.47 -4.16
N ALA A 136 6.08 0.37 -4.90
CA ALA A 136 6.66 0.31 -6.25
C ALA A 136 5.93 1.24 -7.23
N GLU A 137 6.64 1.70 -8.25
CA GLU A 137 6.07 2.37 -9.42
C GLU A 137 5.07 1.45 -10.15
N SER A 138 4.18 2.06 -10.91
CA SER A 138 3.17 1.31 -11.65
C SER A 138 3.75 0.61 -12.87
N ALA A 139 3.15 -0.51 -13.22
CA ALA A 139 3.40 -1.21 -14.47
C ALA A 139 2.11 -1.87 -14.97
N LEU A 140 1.93 -1.88 -16.29
CA LEU A 140 0.78 -2.52 -16.93
C LEU A 140 1.13 -2.88 -18.37
N GLU A 141 0.97 -4.15 -18.73
CA GLU A 141 1.15 -4.62 -20.08
C GLU A 141 -0.09 -5.37 -20.59
N ALA A 142 -0.35 -5.27 -21.89
CA ALA A 142 -1.45 -5.95 -22.54
C ALA A 142 -0.93 -6.84 -23.68
N PRO A 143 -1.33 -8.12 -23.78
CA PRO A 143 -0.90 -9.01 -24.84
C PRO A 143 -1.53 -8.59 -26.19
N ASN A 144 -0.95 -9.07 -27.31
CA ASN A 144 -1.48 -8.84 -28.64
C ASN A 144 -2.21 -10.07 -29.21
N ALA A 145 -2.22 -11.17 -28.47
CA ALA A 145 -2.91 -12.41 -28.87
C ALA A 145 -3.25 -13.26 -27.64
N PHE A 146 -4.25 -14.13 -27.81
CA PHE A 146 -4.58 -15.19 -26.87
C PHE A 146 -5.23 -16.36 -27.61
N SER A 147 -5.29 -17.55 -26.99
CA SER A 147 -5.75 -18.78 -27.60
C SER A 147 -6.68 -19.57 -26.68
N PRO A 148 -7.98 -19.26 -26.66
CA PRO A 148 -8.94 -19.96 -25.81
C PRO A 148 -9.26 -21.36 -26.38
N ASN A 149 -8.35 -22.32 -26.13
CA ASN A 149 -8.42 -23.70 -26.60
C ASN A 149 -8.61 -24.71 -25.49
N GLY A 150 -8.54 -24.26 -24.20
CA GLY A 150 -8.74 -25.07 -23.02
C GLY A 150 -7.51 -25.86 -22.59
N ASP A 151 -6.30 -25.45 -23.01
CA ASP A 151 -5.05 -26.09 -22.61
C ASP A 151 -4.44 -25.51 -21.33
N GLY A 152 -5.05 -24.47 -20.76
CA GLY A 152 -4.61 -23.75 -19.57
C GLY A 152 -3.57 -22.66 -19.87
N ILE A 153 -3.22 -22.41 -21.14
CA ILE A 153 -2.22 -21.42 -21.52
C ILE A 153 -2.86 -20.36 -22.42
N ASN A 154 -2.89 -19.11 -21.95
CA ASN A 154 -3.49 -17.98 -22.68
C ASN A 154 -4.95 -18.21 -23.11
N ASP A 155 -5.71 -18.96 -22.31
CA ASP A 155 -7.13 -19.21 -22.56
C ASP A 155 -7.99 -17.95 -22.33
N TYR A 156 -7.47 -17.00 -21.58
CA TYR A 156 -8.12 -15.72 -21.30
C TYR A 156 -7.27 -14.57 -21.81
N TYR A 157 -7.91 -13.57 -22.42
CA TYR A 157 -7.27 -12.30 -22.66
C TYR A 157 -7.32 -11.44 -21.41
N ASN A 158 -6.19 -11.19 -20.78
CA ASN A 158 -6.06 -10.28 -19.65
C ASN A 158 -4.75 -9.50 -19.75
N VAL A 159 -4.60 -8.47 -18.91
CA VAL A 159 -3.36 -7.73 -18.73
C VAL A 159 -2.37 -8.55 -17.92
N PHE A 160 -1.08 -8.23 -18.05
CA PHE A 160 -0.01 -8.87 -17.31
C PHE A 160 1.02 -7.82 -16.84
N ASN A 161 2.03 -8.23 -16.07
CA ASN A 161 3.01 -7.33 -15.44
C ASN A 161 2.32 -6.16 -14.71
N VAL A 162 1.28 -6.49 -13.95
CA VAL A 162 0.45 -5.52 -13.27
C VAL A 162 1.07 -5.19 -11.92
N LYS A 163 1.39 -3.89 -11.68
CA LYS A 163 1.92 -3.38 -10.40
C LYS A 163 1.31 -2.03 -10.09
N SER A 164 1.00 -1.79 -8.84
CA SER A 164 0.57 -0.48 -8.31
C SER A 164 -0.45 0.25 -9.20
N ILE A 165 -1.44 -0.46 -9.73
CA ILE A 165 -2.55 0.12 -10.48
C ILE A 165 -3.71 0.40 -9.53
N VAL A 166 -4.18 1.65 -9.50
CA VAL A 166 -5.22 2.12 -8.56
C VAL A 166 -6.56 2.38 -9.23
N GLU A 167 -6.59 2.51 -10.57
CA GLU A 167 -7.80 2.57 -11.37
C GLU A 167 -7.61 1.76 -12.64
N PHE A 168 -8.64 1.00 -13.06
CA PHE A 168 -8.56 0.18 -14.26
C PHE A 168 -9.93 -0.04 -14.90
N HIS A 169 -9.99 0.11 -16.23
CA HIS A 169 -11.14 -0.19 -17.06
C HIS A 169 -10.66 -0.80 -18.37
N GLY A 170 -11.01 -2.05 -18.64
CA GLY A 170 -10.73 -2.75 -19.88
C GLY A 170 -12.01 -3.10 -20.65
N ALA A 171 -11.97 -3.03 -21.98
CA ALA A 171 -13.05 -3.46 -22.84
C ALA A 171 -12.54 -4.04 -24.15
N ILE A 172 -13.25 -5.07 -24.67
CA ILE A 172 -12.99 -5.73 -25.95
C ILE A 172 -14.12 -5.41 -26.92
N TYR A 173 -13.75 -5.06 -28.14
CA TYR A 173 -14.66 -4.70 -29.22
C TYR A 173 -14.42 -5.55 -30.47
N ASN A 174 -15.48 -5.83 -31.23
CA ASN A 174 -15.35 -6.38 -32.57
C ASN A 174 -15.08 -5.25 -33.60
N ARG A 175 -14.84 -5.63 -34.86
CA ARG A 175 -14.55 -4.70 -35.97
C ARG A 175 -15.66 -3.67 -36.27
N TRP A 176 -16.86 -3.88 -35.78
CA TRP A 176 -17.99 -2.94 -35.93
C TRP A 176 -18.18 -2.01 -34.74
N GLY A 177 -17.25 -2.06 -33.74
CA GLY A 177 -17.31 -1.24 -32.53
C GLY A 177 -18.30 -1.75 -31.47
N GLN A 178 -18.83 -2.98 -31.65
CA GLN A 178 -19.66 -3.60 -30.61
C GLN A 178 -18.79 -4.10 -29.49
N GLU A 179 -19.11 -3.70 -28.25
CA GLU A 179 -18.49 -4.21 -27.04
C GLU A 179 -18.89 -5.67 -26.81
N LEU A 180 -17.91 -6.53 -26.63
CA LEU A 180 -18.10 -7.96 -26.39
C LEU A 180 -17.84 -8.34 -24.93
N TYR A 181 -16.88 -7.67 -24.29
CA TYR A 181 -16.47 -7.96 -22.93
C TYR A 181 -15.96 -6.69 -22.24
N ARG A 182 -16.13 -6.62 -20.92
CA ARG A 182 -15.61 -5.55 -20.06
C ARG A 182 -15.17 -6.15 -18.74
N TRP A 183 -14.05 -5.61 -18.19
CA TRP A 183 -13.58 -5.98 -16.85
C TRP A 183 -13.00 -4.78 -16.14
N GLY A 184 -12.93 -4.86 -14.79
CA GLY A 184 -12.52 -3.78 -13.90
C GLY A 184 -11.29 -4.13 -13.07
N LEU A 185 -11.01 -3.30 -12.09
CA LEU A 185 -9.85 -3.38 -11.22
C LEU A 185 -9.78 -4.71 -10.46
N ASP A 186 -10.91 -5.19 -9.91
CA ASP A 186 -10.95 -6.42 -9.10
C ASP A 186 -10.66 -7.69 -9.92
N GLU A 187 -10.76 -7.59 -11.24
CA GLU A 187 -10.58 -8.70 -12.18
C GLU A 187 -9.27 -8.59 -12.96
N MET A 188 -8.56 -7.47 -12.82
CA MET A 188 -7.33 -7.19 -13.52
C MET A 188 -6.20 -8.11 -13.06
N GLY A 189 -5.51 -8.76 -14.02
CA GLY A 189 -4.38 -9.64 -13.74
C GLY A 189 -4.72 -10.91 -12.96
N ARG A 190 -6.00 -11.16 -12.66
CA ARG A 190 -6.45 -12.35 -11.95
C ARG A 190 -6.41 -13.56 -12.87
N GLU A 191 -5.79 -14.66 -12.43
CA GLU A 191 -5.74 -15.91 -13.19
C GLU A 191 -7.16 -16.46 -13.43
N GLY A 192 -7.43 -16.93 -14.66
CA GLY A 192 -8.74 -17.46 -15.05
C GLY A 192 -9.84 -16.41 -15.22
N VAL A 193 -9.51 -15.13 -15.06
CA VAL A 193 -10.41 -14.00 -15.32
C VAL A 193 -9.89 -13.23 -16.53
N GLY A 194 -10.80 -12.60 -17.26
CA GLY A 194 -10.53 -11.94 -18.52
C GLY A 194 -11.47 -12.45 -19.62
N TRP A 195 -11.27 -12.02 -20.85
CA TRP A 195 -12.13 -12.45 -21.93
C TRP A 195 -11.75 -13.83 -22.44
N ASP A 196 -12.67 -14.79 -22.36
CA ASP A 196 -12.53 -16.18 -22.81
C ASP A 196 -12.80 -16.37 -24.33
N GLY A 197 -12.96 -15.30 -25.09
CA GLY A 197 -13.28 -15.37 -26.51
C GLY A 197 -14.73 -15.74 -26.79
N THR A 198 -15.65 -15.50 -25.83
CA THR A 198 -17.10 -15.69 -26.04
C THR A 198 -17.85 -14.35 -26.04
N TYR A 199 -19.04 -14.36 -26.64
CA TYR A 199 -20.02 -13.29 -26.54
C TYR A 199 -21.40 -13.90 -26.29
N LYS A 200 -22.04 -13.51 -25.18
CA LYS A 200 -23.32 -14.08 -24.72
C LYS A 200 -23.32 -15.60 -24.63
N GLY A 201 -22.21 -16.18 -24.13
CA GLY A 201 -22.02 -17.61 -23.95
C GLY A 201 -21.69 -18.39 -25.23
N ASN A 202 -21.53 -17.72 -26.37
CA ASN A 202 -21.15 -18.38 -27.64
C ASN A 202 -19.74 -17.97 -28.06
N PRO A 203 -18.88 -18.92 -28.46
CA PRO A 203 -17.58 -18.65 -29.02
C PRO A 203 -17.64 -17.70 -30.21
N VAL A 204 -16.84 -16.64 -30.20
CA VAL A 204 -16.69 -15.78 -31.37
C VAL A 204 -15.67 -16.37 -32.36
N LYS A 205 -15.71 -15.95 -33.61
CA LYS A 205 -14.81 -16.46 -34.66
C LYS A 205 -13.36 -16.04 -34.36
N PRO A 206 -12.36 -16.90 -34.71
CA PRO A 206 -10.97 -16.47 -34.72
C PRO A 206 -10.77 -15.23 -35.61
N GLY A 207 -9.87 -14.37 -35.23
CA GLY A 207 -9.59 -13.13 -35.94
C GLY A 207 -9.16 -11.98 -35.07
N VAL A 208 -9.20 -10.76 -35.62
CA VAL A 208 -8.76 -9.54 -34.96
C VAL A 208 -9.92 -8.88 -34.22
N TYR A 209 -9.68 -8.55 -32.99
CA TYR A 209 -10.52 -7.76 -32.07
C TYR A 209 -9.75 -6.52 -31.61
N PHE A 210 -10.41 -5.62 -30.92
CA PHE A 210 -9.81 -4.38 -30.44
C PHE A 210 -9.96 -4.32 -28.92
N VAL A 211 -8.86 -4.03 -28.24
CA VAL A 211 -8.86 -3.75 -26.81
C VAL A 211 -8.67 -2.27 -26.55
N VAL A 212 -9.43 -1.76 -25.60
CA VAL A 212 -9.27 -0.43 -25.05
C VAL A 212 -9.09 -0.60 -23.53
N ILE A 213 -7.96 -0.11 -23.01
CA ILE A 213 -7.68 -0.12 -21.58
C ILE A 213 -7.37 1.31 -21.15
N LYS A 214 -8.04 1.75 -20.12
CA LYS A 214 -7.72 2.98 -19.37
C LYS A 214 -7.41 2.60 -17.95
N ALA A 215 -6.24 3.00 -17.48
CA ALA A 215 -5.80 2.71 -16.12
C ALA A 215 -5.00 3.88 -15.57
N LYS A 216 -4.88 3.95 -14.25
CA LYS A 216 -4.04 4.91 -13.54
C LYS A 216 -3.15 4.19 -12.55
N GLY A 217 -1.88 4.51 -12.60
CA GLY A 217 -0.87 4.06 -11.66
C GLY A 217 -0.88 4.85 -10.36
N ALA A 218 -0.36 4.25 -9.31
CA ALA A 218 -0.14 4.91 -8.02
C ALA A 218 0.91 6.04 -8.09
N ASP A 219 1.76 6.03 -9.10
CA ASP A 219 2.71 7.08 -9.47
C ASP A 219 2.09 8.22 -10.31
N GLY A 220 0.78 8.14 -10.57
CA GLY A 220 0.06 9.11 -11.38
C GLY A 220 0.15 8.88 -12.89
N ILE A 221 0.87 7.85 -13.35
CA ILE A 221 0.95 7.50 -14.77
C ILE A 221 -0.41 7.06 -15.27
N GLU A 222 -0.86 7.65 -16.39
CA GLU A 222 -2.09 7.27 -17.08
C GLU A 222 -1.76 6.32 -18.24
N TYR A 223 -2.45 5.19 -18.27
CA TYR A 223 -2.38 4.20 -19.34
C TYR A 223 -3.60 4.34 -20.24
N ASP A 224 -3.40 4.65 -21.53
CA ASP A 224 -4.44 4.65 -22.58
C ASP A 224 -3.98 3.69 -23.69
N ILE A 225 -4.28 2.40 -23.49
CA ILE A 225 -3.86 1.34 -24.40
C ILE A 225 -5.02 1.07 -25.37
N LYS A 226 -4.75 1.25 -26.67
CA LYS A 226 -5.66 0.92 -27.77
C LYS A 226 -4.87 0.09 -28.78
N ARG A 227 -5.24 -1.16 -28.94
CA ARG A 227 -4.52 -2.07 -29.83
C ARG A 227 -5.39 -3.19 -30.36
N ASP A 228 -4.88 -3.82 -31.41
CA ASP A 228 -5.42 -5.06 -31.93
C ASP A 228 -5.07 -6.23 -31.03
N VAL A 229 -5.99 -7.18 -30.93
CA VAL A 229 -5.81 -8.46 -30.27
C VAL A 229 -6.21 -9.59 -31.18
N ASN A 230 -5.33 -10.57 -31.37
CA ASN A 230 -5.60 -11.75 -32.19
C ASN A 230 -6.17 -12.87 -31.32
N LEU A 231 -7.41 -13.26 -31.61
CA LEU A 231 -7.99 -14.47 -31.05
C LEU A 231 -7.59 -15.65 -31.97
N LEU A 232 -6.74 -16.53 -31.41
CA LEU A 232 -6.22 -17.71 -32.09
C LEU A 232 -6.94 -18.95 -31.56
N ARG A 233 -7.60 -19.74 -32.42
CA ARG A 233 -8.05 -21.10 -32.07
C ARG A 233 -7.33 -22.04 -32.96
N GLY A 234 -6.62 -23.03 -32.40
CA GLY A 234 -5.93 -24.05 -33.15
C GLY A 234 -6.87 -24.66 -34.19
N TYR A 235 -6.38 -24.92 -35.41
CA TYR A 235 -7.04 -25.76 -36.36
C TYR A 235 -7.19 -27.15 -35.73
N SER A 236 -8.39 -27.51 -35.27
CA SER A 236 -8.69 -28.92 -35.15
C SER A 236 -8.71 -29.44 -36.55
N GLU A 237 -7.63 -30.07 -37.01
CA GLU A 237 -7.70 -30.92 -38.20
C GLU A 237 -8.81 -31.95 -37.93
N GLY A 238 -9.93 -31.78 -38.59
CA GLY A 238 -10.99 -32.75 -38.58
C GLY A 238 -10.44 -34.08 -39.05
N ILE A 239 -10.19 -34.99 -38.10
CA ILE A 239 -9.99 -36.38 -38.39
C ILE A 239 -11.30 -36.84 -39.05
N LYS A 240 -11.27 -37.03 -40.37
CA LYS A 240 -12.31 -37.71 -41.11
C LYS A 240 -12.23 -39.20 -40.87
#